data_a679da29f2715c5d21b8213f85caabf0
#
_entry.id   a679da29f2715c5d21b8213f85caabf0
#
_cell.length_a   1.000
_cell.length_b   1.000
_cell.length_c   1.000
_cell.angle_alpha   90.00
_cell.angle_beta   90.00
_cell.angle_gamma   90.00
#
_symmetry.space_group_name_H-M   'P 1'
#
loop_
_entity.id
_entity.type
_entity.pdbx_description
1 polymer ?
#
loop_
_entity_poly.entity_id
_entity_poly.type
_entity_poly.pdbx_seq_one_letter_code
_entity_poly.pdbx_strand_id
1 'polypeptide(L)'
;GAGTAALIVSMQPILTAVVAGPVLGEVVGRRQWVGLAIGFVGVGLVVEQKLVHGLGTPMGITWSFISLLGITVGTLYQKRKCPNMDPRTGGLVQFITAAAILTVLALLFEEGDIEWTGEFIAALFYVAVFLSLISITLLTVMIKRGQASRMTSLFFLVPPITAVMAWAILDETMTWMAIGGLACVVLGVALVVLPASVWMRK
;
A
#
# COMPACT_ATOMS: atom_id res chain seq x y z
N GLY A 1 -16.61 -1.37 -2.81
CA GLY A 1 -16.34 -2.27 -1.69
C GLY A 1 -14.87 -2.25 -1.26
N ALA A 2 -14.57 -2.70 -0.04
CA ALA A 2 -13.20 -2.72 0.48
C ALA A 2 -12.23 -3.53 -0.40
N GLY A 3 -12.69 -4.64 -0.99
CA GLY A 3 -11.91 -5.46 -1.90
C GLY A 3 -11.51 -4.72 -3.17
N THR A 4 -12.43 -3.97 -3.77
CA THR A 4 -12.15 -3.15 -4.96
C THR A 4 -11.14 -2.04 -4.66
N ALA A 5 -11.28 -1.36 -3.52
CA ALA A 5 -10.34 -0.34 -3.09
C ALA A 5 -8.95 -0.92 -2.87
N ALA A 6 -8.84 -2.08 -2.20
CA ALA A 6 -7.57 -2.79 -2.00
C ALA A 6 -6.92 -3.18 -3.32
N LEU A 7 -7.70 -3.68 -4.30
CA LEU A 7 -7.18 -4.04 -5.61
C LEU A 7 -6.67 -2.82 -6.39
N ILE A 8 -7.44 -1.71 -6.38
CA ILE A 8 -7.03 -0.46 -7.04
C ILE A 8 -5.75 0.09 -6.42
N VAL A 9 -5.67 0.20 -5.10
CA VAL A 9 -4.47 0.71 -4.41
C VAL A 9 -3.27 -0.23 -4.63
N SER A 10 -3.48 -1.53 -4.76
CA SER A 10 -2.44 -2.50 -5.11
C SER A 10 -1.85 -2.31 -6.51
N MET A 11 -2.43 -1.46 -7.37
CA MET A 11 -1.79 -1.06 -8.63
C MET A 11 -0.62 -0.08 -8.43
N GLN A 12 -0.46 0.49 -7.23
CA GLN A 12 0.58 1.48 -6.94
C GLN A 12 1.99 1.03 -7.35
N PRO A 13 2.47 -0.19 -7.08
CA PRO A 13 3.80 -0.62 -7.50
C PRO A 13 3.99 -0.61 -9.03
N ILE A 14 2.96 -1.00 -9.76
CA ILE A 14 2.97 -0.99 -11.24
C ILE A 14 3.03 0.45 -11.75
N LEU A 15 2.15 1.31 -11.24
CA LEU A 15 2.11 2.72 -11.62
C LEU A 15 3.42 3.43 -11.25
N THR A 16 3.97 3.14 -10.08
CA THR A 16 5.29 3.64 -9.67
C THR A 16 6.38 3.16 -10.62
N ALA A 17 6.39 1.90 -11.04
CA ALA A 17 7.37 1.35 -11.97
C ALA A 17 7.32 2.02 -13.35
N VAL A 18 6.10 2.30 -13.86
CA VAL A 18 5.89 3.03 -15.13
C VAL A 18 6.47 4.44 -15.06
N VAL A 19 6.18 5.16 -13.97
CA VAL A 19 6.50 6.59 -13.83
C VAL A 19 7.92 6.81 -13.28
N ALA A 20 8.50 5.83 -12.57
CA ALA A 20 9.85 5.96 -11.98
C ALA A 20 10.95 6.13 -13.03
N GLY A 21 10.79 5.53 -14.22
CA GLY A 21 11.73 5.73 -15.33
C GLY A 21 11.86 7.21 -15.73
N PRO A 22 10.82 7.83 -16.25
CA PRO A 22 10.87 9.23 -16.69
C PRO A 22 11.08 10.24 -15.56
N VAL A 23 10.62 9.95 -14.34
CA VAL A 23 10.68 10.91 -13.23
C VAL A 23 11.98 10.80 -12.43
N LEU A 24 12.47 9.58 -12.17
CA LEU A 24 13.61 9.31 -11.29
C LEU A 24 14.84 8.78 -12.04
N GLY A 25 14.72 8.44 -13.33
CA GLY A 25 15.78 7.75 -14.08
C GLY A 25 15.97 6.29 -13.64
N GLU A 26 15.00 5.69 -12.96
CA GLU A 26 15.08 4.30 -12.53
C GLU A 26 14.84 3.35 -13.71
N VAL A 27 15.72 2.36 -13.88
CA VAL A 27 15.52 1.31 -14.89
C VAL A 27 14.85 0.12 -14.23
N VAL A 28 13.61 -0.15 -14.65
CA VAL A 28 12.85 -1.33 -14.22
C VAL A 28 13.13 -2.47 -15.19
N GLY A 29 13.85 -3.50 -14.72
CA GLY A 29 14.22 -4.64 -15.54
C GLY A 29 13.04 -5.57 -15.88
N ARG A 30 13.18 -6.40 -16.93
CA ARG A 30 12.15 -7.35 -17.37
C ARG A 30 11.67 -8.26 -16.24
N ARG A 31 12.59 -8.73 -15.40
CA ARG A 31 12.29 -9.57 -14.24
C ARG A 31 11.39 -8.86 -13.22
N GLN A 32 11.62 -7.57 -12.99
CA GLN A 32 10.79 -6.76 -12.10
C GLN A 32 9.38 -6.61 -12.67
N TRP A 33 9.24 -6.39 -13.98
CA TRP A 33 7.94 -6.34 -14.64
C TRP A 33 7.16 -7.66 -14.51
N VAL A 34 7.83 -8.80 -14.71
CA VAL A 34 7.22 -10.13 -14.50
C VAL A 34 6.79 -10.29 -13.04
N GLY A 35 7.65 -9.90 -12.09
CA GLY A 35 7.32 -9.95 -10.67
C GLY A 35 6.13 -9.08 -10.29
N LEU A 36 6.05 -7.85 -10.84
CA LEU A 36 4.92 -6.94 -10.63
C LEU A 36 3.62 -7.53 -11.19
N ALA A 37 3.66 -8.13 -12.37
CA ALA A 37 2.49 -8.77 -12.97
C ALA A 37 2.00 -9.97 -12.16
N ILE A 38 2.92 -10.87 -11.74
CA ILE A 38 2.58 -12.03 -10.90
C ILE A 38 2.04 -11.57 -9.55
N GLY A 39 2.67 -10.57 -8.92
CA GLY A 39 2.21 -10.01 -7.64
C GLY A 39 0.81 -9.42 -7.73
N PHE A 40 0.51 -8.67 -8.79
CA PHE A 40 -0.81 -8.09 -9.00
C PHE A 40 -1.89 -9.15 -9.24
N VAL A 41 -1.61 -10.17 -10.05
CA VAL A 41 -2.52 -11.31 -10.24
C VAL A 41 -2.76 -12.02 -8.90
N GLY A 42 -1.70 -12.23 -8.12
CA GLY A 42 -1.81 -12.82 -6.79
C GLY A 42 -2.71 -12.02 -5.85
N VAL A 43 -2.60 -10.69 -5.84
CA VAL A 43 -3.52 -9.81 -5.08
C VAL A 43 -4.96 -9.99 -5.55
N GLY A 44 -5.20 -10.05 -6.87
CA GLY A 44 -6.52 -10.29 -7.44
C GLY A 44 -7.16 -11.59 -6.92
N LEU A 45 -6.37 -12.67 -6.85
CA LEU A 45 -6.82 -13.97 -6.32
C LEU A 45 -7.12 -13.93 -4.81
N VAL A 46 -6.33 -13.18 -4.02
CA VAL A 46 -6.57 -13.03 -2.58
C VAL A 46 -7.85 -12.24 -2.31
N VAL A 47 -8.13 -11.22 -3.12
CA VAL A 47 -9.25 -10.29 -2.92
C VAL A 47 -10.52 -10.76 -3.61
N GLU A 48 -10.46 -11.82 -4.44
CA GLU A 48 -11.57 -12.30 -5.27
C GLU A 48 -12.87 -12.48 -4.49
N GLN A 49 -12.86 -13.15 -3.35
CA GLN A 49 -14.05 -13.32 -2.51
C GLN A 49 -14.70 -12.00 -2.08
N LYS A 50 -13.88 -10.97 -1.81
CA LYS A 50 -14.39 -9.65 -1.43
C LYS A 50 -14.97 -8.89 -2.62
N LEU A 51 -14.59 -9.24 -3.84
CA LEU A 51 -15.15 -8.69 -5.08
C LEU A 51 -16.53 -9.29 -5.43
N VAL A 52 -16.77 -10.55 -5.07
CA VAL A 52 -18.07 -11.22 -5.28
C VAL A 52 -19.21 -10.51 -4.53
N HIS A 53 -18.92 -9.87 -3.41
CA HIS A 53 -19.90 -9.08 -2.64
C HIS A 53 -20.20 -7.70 -3.25
N GLY A 54 -19.72 -7.42 -4.45
CA GLY A 54 -19.96 -6.21 -5.22
C GLY A 54 -18.75 -5.28 -5.34
N LEU A 55 -18.69 -4.60 -6.48
CA LEU A 55 -17.61 -3.66 -6.80
C LEU A 55 -17.63 -2.38 -5.94
N GLY A 56 -18.68 -2.18 -5.16
CA GLY A 56 -18.89 -0.95 -4.39
C GLY A 56 -19.54 0.16 -5.20
N THR A 57 -19.59 1.35 -4.63
CA THR A 57 -20.20 2.51 -5.27
C THR A 57 -19.23 3.15 -6.29
N PRO A 58 -19.74 3.73 -7.40
CA PRO A 58 -18.90 4.48 -8.36
C PRO A 58 -18.07 5.56 -7.69
N MET A 59 -18.65 6.24 -6.70
CA MET A 59 -17.95 7.25 -5.88
C MET A 59 -16.76 6.66 -5.13
N GLY A 60 -16.93 5.50 -4.48
CA GLY A 60 -15.84 4.81 -3.78
C GLY A 60 -14.71 4.35 -4.71
N ILE A 61 -15.05 3.92 -5.92
CA ILE A 61 -14.07 3.58 -6.96
C ILE A 61 -13.28 4.83 -7.37
N THR A 62 -13.96 5.94 -7.62
CA THR A 62 -13.32 7.22 -7.99
C THR A 62 -12.36 7.69 -6.91
N TRP A 63 -12.76 7.68 -5.64
CA TRP A 63 -11.88 8.05 -4.53
C TRP A 63 -10.69 7.11 -4.38
N SER A 64 -10.85 5.82 -4.68
CA SER A 64 -9.75 4.85 -4.66
C SER A 64 -8.71 5.15 -5.75
N PHE A 65 -9.13 5.57 -6.96
CA PHE A 65 -8.21 6.01 -8.00
C PHE A 65 -7.50 7.32 -7.65
N ILE A 66 -8.21 8.29 -7.08
CA ILE A 66 -7.61 9.54 -6.59
C ILE A 66 -6.54 9.23 -5.52
N SER A 67 -6.84 8.33 -4.59
CA SER A 67 -5.90 7.87 -3.56
C SER A 67 -4.67 7.20 -4.18
N LEU A 68 -4.85 6.31 -5.16
CA LEU A 68 -3.77 5.66 -5.90
C LEU A 68 -2.84 6.68 -6.58
N LEU A 69 -3.40 7.66 -7.25
CA LEU A 69 -2.62 8.74 -7.88
C LEU A 69 -1.90 9.58 -6.83
N GLY A 70 -2.59 9.97 -5.77
CA GLY A 70 -2.03 10.76 -4.68
C GLY A 70 -0.83 10.08 -4.02
N ILE A 71 -0.95 8.80 -3.63
CA ILE A 71 0.15 8.06 -2.99
C ILE A 71 1.31 7.83 -3.95
N THR A 72 1.03 7.57 -5.24
CA THR A 72 2.07 7.37 -6.25
C THR A 72 2.85 8.65 -6.51
N VAL A 73 2.16 9.76 -6.76
CA VAL A 73 2.78 11.07 -6.99
C VAL A 73 3.55 11.52 -5.75
N GLY A 74 2.94 11.38 -4.56
CA GLY A 74 3.59 11.72 -3.30
C GLY A 74 4.89 10.95 -3.06
N THR A 75 4.89 9.65 -3.32
CA THR A 75 6.09 8.79 -3.21
C THR A 75 7.20 9.23 -4.17
N LEU A 76 6.88 9.47 -5.42
CA LEU A 76 7.85 9.90 -6.44
C LEU A 76 8.36 11.32 -6.18
N TYR A 77 7.49 12.22 -5.77
CA TYR A 77 7.85 13.58 -5.38
C TYR A 77 8.81 13.59 -4.20
N GLN A 78 8.46 12.86 -3.14
CA GLN A 78 9.29 12.74 -1.94
C GLN A 78 10.69 12.23 -2.30
N LYS A 79 10.78 11.20 -3.14
CA LYS A 79 12.06 10.64 -3.57
C LYS A 79 12.87 11.60 -4.41
N ARG A 80 12.24 12.32 -5.34
CA ARG A 80 12.91 13.23 -6.27
C ARG A 80 13.34 14.56 -5.64
N LYS A 81 12.42 15.16 -4.84
CA LYS A 81 12.59 16.52 -4.34
C LYS A 81 13.09 16.61 -2.92
N CYS A 82 12.91 15.55 -2.15
CA CYS A 82 13.24 15.54 -0.72
C CYS A 82 14.24 14.41 -0.34
N PRO A 83 15.32 14.15 -1.13
CA PRO A 83 16.21 13.02 -0.87
C PRO A 83 16.93 13.12 0.48
N ASN A 84 17.25 14.34 0.90
CA ASN A 84 18.02 14.62 2.13
C ASN A 84 17.14 15.02 3.32
N MET A 85 15.81 15.07 3.16
CA MET A 85 14.92 15.45 4.25
C MET A 85 14.94 14.38 5.35
N ASP A 86 15.11 14.81 6.60
CA ASP A 86 15.00 13.89 7.74
C ASP A 86 13.60 13.23 7.76
N PRO A 87 13.50 11.89 7.88
CA PRO A 87 12.22 11.20 7.90
C PRO A 87 11.26 11.69 9.00
N ARG A 88 11.81 12.11 10.15
CA ARG A 88 11.01 12.60 11.27
C ARG A 88 10.38 13.96 10.94
N THR A 89 11.19 14.89 10.43
CA THR A 89 10.71 16.21 10.02
C THR A 89 9.73 16.10 8.85
N GLY A 90 10.06 15.26 7.87
CA GLY A 90 9.18 15.02 6.73
C GLY A 90 7.84 14.41 7.12
N GLY A 91 7.86 13.43 8.02
CA GLY A 91 6.65 12.82 8.58
C GLY A 91 5.81 13.83 9.35
N LEU A 92 6.44 14.66 10.21
CA LEU A 92 5.76 15.68 10.98
C LEU A 92 5.01 16.68 10.08
N VAL A 93 5.68 17.22 9.07
CA VAL A 93 5.07 18.15 8.10
C VAL A 93 3.92 17.47 7.36
N GLN A 94 4.11 16.24 6.92
CA GLN A 94 3.08 15.45 6.21
C GLN A 94 1.84 15.23 7.09
N PHE A 95 2.02 14.81 8.35
CA PHE A 95 0.92 14.57 9.27
C PHE A 95 0.20 15.85 9.68
N ILE A 96 0.91 16.93 9.98
CA ILE A 96 0.29 18.22 10.32
C ILE A 96 -0.54 18.75 9.14
N THR A 97 0.01 18.70 7.93
CA THR A 97 -0.70 19.15 6.74
C THR A 97 -1.95 18.30 6.47
N ALA A 98 -1.81 16.97 6.56
CA ALA A 98 -2.95 16.07 6.40
C ALA A 98 -4.01 16.30 7.49
N ALA A 99 -3.62 16.44 8.75
CA ALA A 99 -4.53 16.72 9.86
C ALA A 99 -5.29 18.02 9.65
N ALA A 100 -4.59 19.09 9.25
CA ALA A 100 -5.23 20.38 8.99
C ALA A 100 -6.29 20.30 7.88
N ILE A 101 -5.95 19.64 6.75
CA ILE A 101 -6.89 19.47 5.63
C ILE A 101 -8.08 18.57 6.05
N LEU A 102 -7.81 17.44 6.69
CA LEU A 102 -8.86 16.50 7.11
C LEU A 102 -9.77 17.11 8.17
N THR A 103 -9.23 17.90 9.12
CA THR A 103 -10.05 18.61 10.11
C THR A 103 -11.01 19.59 9.44
N VAL A 104 -10.55 20.36 8.46
CA VAL A 104 -11.43 21.28 7.72
C VAL A 104 -12.52 20.51 6.96
N LEU A 105 -12.15 19.39 6.29
CA LEU A 105 -13.13 18.57 5.58
C LEU A 105 -14.13 17.91 6.53
N ALA A 106 -13.68 17.42 7.68
CA ALA A 106 -14.56 16.84 8.68
C ALA A 106 -15.56 17.87 9.19
N LEU A 107 -15.13 19.09 9.54
CA LEU A 107 -15.99 20.17 10.00
C LEU A 107 -17.01 20.62 8.95
N LEU A 108 -16.72 20.44 7.65
CA LEU A 108 -17.62 20.87 6.57
C LEU A 108 -18.61 19.77 6.12
N PHE A 109 -18.23 18.49 6.26
CA PHE A 109 -18.95 17.39 5.62
C PHE A 109 -19.36 16.25 6.56
N GLU A 110 -18.82 16.20 7.78
CA GLU A 110 -19.18 15.16 8.74
C GLU A 110 -20.25 15.68 9.72
N GLU A 111 -21.41 15.01 9.74
CA GLU A 111 -22.50 15.18 10.69
C GLU A 111 -22.54 13.93 11.57
N GLY A 112 -21.69 13.80 12.54
CA GLY A 112 -21.70 12.61 13.35
C GLY A 112 -21.12 12.81 14.75
N ASP A 113 -21.83 12.28 15.76
CA ASP A 113 -21.29 12.19 17.12
C ASP A 113 -20.32 11.02 17.23
N ILE A 114 -19.14 11.27 17.73
CA ILE A 114 -18.14 10.23 17.98
C ILE A 114 -18.40 9.64 19.37
N GLU A 115 -18.72 8.36 19.42
CA GLU A 115 -18.79 7.62 20.69
C GLU A 115 -17.37 7.32 21.19
N TRP A 116 -16.89 8.08 22.15
CA TRP A 116 -15.57 7.92 22.77
C TRP A 116 -15.55 6.75 23.75
N THR A 117 -15.62 5.51 23.22
CA THR A 117 -15.47 4.29 24.02
C THR A 117 -13.99 4.01 24.29
N GLY A 118 -13.70 3.27 25.37
CA GLY A 118 -12.30 2.87 25.66
C GLY A 118 -11.67 2.05 24.55
N GLU A 119 -12.45 1.22 23.86
CA GLU A 119 -12.01 0.44 22.70
C GLU A 119 -11.65 1.33 21.50
N PHE A 120 -12.48 2.35 21.23
CA PHE A 120 -12.22 3.32 20.17
C PHE A 120 -10.93 4.10 20.44
N ILE A 121 -10.73 4.58 21.66
CA ILE A 121 -9.52 5.32 22.06
C ILE A 121 -8.28 4.42 21.92
N ALA A 122 -8.35 3.16 22.38
CA ALA A 122 -7.24 2.22 22.24
C ALA A 122 -6.92 1.91 20.78
N ALA A 123 -7.93 1.69 19.94
CA ALA A 123 -7.77 1.47 18.50
C ALA A 123 -7.17 2.69 17.81
N LEU A 124 -7.67 3.89 18.12
CA LEU A 124 -7.16 5.16 17.59
C LEU A 124 -5.69 5.37 17.96
N PHE A 125 -5.32 5.13 19.22
CA PHE A 125 -3.94 5.23 19.68
C PHE A 125 -3.03 4.22 18.96
N TYR A 126 -3.48 2.97 18.80
CA TYR A 126 -2.74 1.95 18.06
C TYR A 126 -2.50 2.35 16.61
N VAL A 127 -3.53 2.82 15.91
CA VAL A 127 -3.41 3.27 14.50
C VAL A 127 -2.51 4.50 14.39
N ALA A 128 -2.68 5.49 15.27
CA ALA A 128 -1.90 6.72 15.22
C ALA A 128 -0.41 6.49 15.53
N VAL A 129 -0.08 5.69 16.55
CA VAL A 129 1.30 5.50 16.98
C VAL A 129 1.99 4.40 16.19
N PHE A 130 1.41 3.20 16.17
CA PHE A 130 2.08 2.04 15.56
C PHE A 130 1.95 2.01 14.04
N LEU A 131 0.74 2.18 13.50
CA LEU A 131 0.58 2.14 12.04
C LEU A 131 1.12 3.42 11.37
N SER A 132 0.79 4.59 11.89
CA SER A 132 1.17 5.82 11.19
C SER A 132 2.63 6.19 11.43
N LEU A 133 3.06 6.42 12.68
CA LEU A 133 4.42 6.93 12.93
C LEU A 133 5.49 5.91 12.56
N ILE A 134 5.35 4.65 12.99
CA ILE A 134 6.39 3.63 12.78
C ILE A 134 6.41 3.21 11.31
N SER A 135 5.25 2.86 10.74
CA SER A 135 5.20 2.32 9.38
C SER A 135 5.59 3.35 8.32
N ILE A 136 5.12 4.61 8.45
CA ILE A 136 5.47 5.66 7.48
C ILE A 136 6.93 6.06 7.61
N THR A 137 7.47 6.12 8.84
CA THR A 137 8.90 6.39 9.02
C THR A 137 9.74 5.30 8.37
N LEU A 138 9.40 4.03 8.59
CA LEU A 138 10.10 2.88 7.99
C LEU A 138 10.00 2.92 6.47
N LEU A 139 8.80 3.14 5.93
CA LEU A 139 8.58 3.27 4.49
C LEU A 139 9.42 4.39 3.86
N THR A 140 9.44 5.57 4.49
CA THR A 140 10.23 6.71 4.03
C THR A 140 11.72 6.39 3.98
N VAL A 141 12.25 5.72 5.01
CA VAL A 141 13.65 5.28 5.04
C VAL A 141 13.93 4.27 3.92
N MET A 142 13.02 3.33 3.69
CA MET A 142 13.17 2.32 2.63
C MET A 142 13.16 2.96 1.23
N ILE A 143 12.24 3.88 0.96
CA ILE A 143 12.15 4.59 -0.33
C ILE A 143 13.41 5.41 -0.61
N LYS A 144 13.99 6.04 0.41
CA LYS A 144 15.24 6.79 0.27
C LYS A 144 16.43 5.91 -0.11
N ARG A 145 16.52 4.72 0.46
CA ARG A 145 17.67 3.81 0.30
C ARG A 145 17.56 2.88 -0.90
N GLY A 146 16.35 2.65 -1.43
CA GLY A 146 16.09 1.70 -2.50
C GLY A 146 15.50 2.34 -3.75
N GLN A 147 15.25 1.53 -4.78
CA GLN A 147 14.46 1.95 -5.94
C GLN A 147 12.99 2.06 -5.53
N ALA A 148 12.30 3.13 -5.98
CA ALA A 148 10.90 3.36 -5.61
C ALA A 148 10.02 2.18 -6.02
N SER A 149 10.20 1.64 -7.23
CA SER A 149 9.46 0.49 -7.74
C SER A 149 9.66 -0.79 -6.92
N ARG A 150 10.85 -1.01 -6.36
CA ARG A 150 11.12 -2.16 -5.49
C ARG A 150 10.46 -2.00 -4.12
N MET A 151 10.54 -0.81 -3.55
CA MET A 151 9.99 -0.56 -2.21
C MET A 151 8.47 -0.59 -2.22
N THR A 152 7.85 0.00 -3.25
CA THR A 152 6.38 -0.01 -3.38
C THR A 152 5.84 -1.41 -3.67
N SER A 153 6.61 -2.32 -4.29
CA SER A 153 6.16 -3.70 -4.51
C SER A 153 5.84 -4.47 -3.23
N LEU A 154 6.40 -4.05 -2.08
CA LEU A 154 6.06 -4.62 -0.77
C LEU A 154 4.59 -4.38 -0.39
N PHE A 155 3.93 -3.37 -0.96
CA PHE A 155 2.50 -3.17 -0.74
C PHE A 155 1.62 -4.30 -1.28
N PHE A 156 2.11 -5.10 -2.23
CA PHE A 156 1.42 -6.32 -2.63
C PHE A 156 1.23 -7.33 -1.48
N LEU A 157 2.08 -7.27 -0.46
CA LEU A 157 1.97 -8.14 0.72
C LEU A 157 0.81 -7.75 1.66
N VAL A 158 0.30 -6.52 1.55
CA VAL A 158 -0.75 -6.04 2.47
C VAL A 158 -2.02 -6.89 2.40
N PRO A 159 -2.66 -7.12 1.22
CA PRO A 159 -3.87 -7.95 1.15
C PRO A 159 -3.66 -9.40 1.62
N PRO A 160 -2.58 -10.12 1.23
CA PRO A 160 -2.28 -11.45 1.75
C PRO A 160 -2.08 -11.49 3.26
N ILE A 161 -1.31 -10.56 3.84
CA ILE A 161 -1.09 -10.51 5.29
C ILE A 161 -2.42 -10.26 6.01
N THR A 162 -3.23 -9.33 5.50
CA THR A 162 -4.56 -9.07 6.08
C THR A 162 -5.46 -10.31 6.00
N ALA A 163 -5.43 -11.07 4.90
CA ALA A 163 -6.19 -12.30 4.76
C ALA A 163 -5.73 -13.39 5.76
N VAL A 164 -4.41 -13.55 5.95
CA VAL A 164 -3.86 -14.47 6.95
C VAL A 164 -4.25 -14.06 8.36
N MET A 165 -4.20 -12.77 8.68
CA MET A 165 -4.63 -12.27 9.99
C MET A 165 -6.13 -12.47 10.22
N ALA A 166 -6.97 -12.23 9.22
CA ALA A 166 -8.40 -12.47 9.30
C ALA A 166 -8.72 -13.96 9.53
N TRP A 167 -8.03 -14.85 8.86
CA TRP A 167 -8.10 -16.29 9.11
C TRP A 167 -7.68 -16.67 10.54
N ALA A 168 -6.55 -16.13 11.02
CA ALA A 168 -5.98 -16.51 12.31
C ALA A 168 -6.71 -15.89 13.53
N ILE A 169 -7.33 -14.71 13.37
CA ILE A 169 -7.90 -13.93 14.49
C ILE A 169 -9.43 -13.96 14.47
N LEU A 170 -10.03 -13.97 13.26
CA LEU A 170 -11.48 -13.86 13.07
C LEU A 170 -12.12 -15.19 12.62
N ASP A 171 -11.34 -16.29 12.57
CA ASP A 171 -11.78 -17.61 12.09
C ASP A 171 -12.41 -17.56 10.67
N GLU A 172 -12.03 -16.57 9.84
CA GLU A 172 -12.48 -16.51 8.45
C GLU A 172 -11.89 -17.67 7.65
N THR A 173 -12.69 -18.29 6.80
CA THR A 173 -12.23 -19.39 5.95
C THR A 173 -11.33 -18.89 4.81
N MET A 174 -10.16 -19.49 4.66
CA MET A 174 -9.23 -19.19 3.57
C MET A 174 -9.50 -20.12 2.39
N THR A 175 -9.83 -19.55 1.22
CA THR A 175 -10.02 -20.34 0.00
C THR A 175 -8.70 -20.83 -0.59
N TRP A 176 -8.76 -21.92 -1.37
CA TRP A 176 -7.61 -22.37 -2.16
C TRP A 176 -7.09 -21.31 -3.14
N MET A 177 -7.99 -20.47 -3.67
CA MET A 177 -7.62 -19.32 -4.50
C MET A 177 -6.80 -18.28 -3.73
N ALA A 178 -7.20 -17.98 -2.49
CA ALA A 178 -6.45 -17.06 -1.63
C ALA A 178 -5.05 -17.61 -1.29
N ILE A 179 -4.93 -18.92 -1.02
CA ILE A 179 -3.63 -19.57 -0.77
C ILE A 179 -2.74 -19.51 -2.01
N GLY A 180 -3.28 -19.81 -3.19
CA GLY A 180 -2.57 -19.68 -4.48
C GLY A 180 -2.15 -18.22 -4.74
N GLY A 181 -3.03 -17.28 -4.46
CA GLY A 181 -2.76 -15.84 -4.56
C GLY A 181 -1.63 -15.38 -3.64
N LEU A 182 -1.62 -15.86 -2.39
CA LEU A 182 -0.53 -15.59 -1.44
C LEU A 182 0.82 -16.08 -1.96
N ALA A 183 0.89 -17.29 -2.50
CA ALA A 183 2.10 -17.83 -3.12
C ALA A 183 2.55 -16.96 -4.32
N CYS A 184 1.63 -16.55 -5.19
CA CYS A 184 1.91 -15.65 -6.31
C CYS A 184 2.46 -14.29 -5.85
N VAL A 185 1.87 -13.70 -4.80
CA VAL A 185 2.35 -12.43 -4.25
C VAL A 185 3.77 -12.56 -3.70
N VAL A 186 4.04 -13.60 -2.91
CA VAL A 186 5.38 -13.83 -2.35
C VAL A 186 6.41 -14.01 -3.45
N LEU A 187 6.11 -14.80 -4.48
CA LEU A 187 6.98 -15.01 -5.64
C LEU A 187 7.17 -13.71 -6.43
N GLY A 188 6.09 -12.97 -6.70
CA GLY A 188 6.14 -11.70 -7.41
C GLY A 188 7.02 -10.68 -6.71
N VAL A 189 6.82 -10.48 -5.40
CA VAL A 189 7.63 -9.57 -4.58
C VAL A 189 9.09 -10.02 -4.52
N ALA A 190 9.36 -11.32 -4.35
CA ALA A 190 10.71 -11.88 -4.37
C ALA A 190 11.42 -11.60 -5.70
N LEU A 191 10.73 -11.73 -6.84
CA LEU A 191 11.27 -11.40 -8.15
C LEU A 191 11.63 -9.91 -8.29
N VAL A 192 10.87 -9.03 -7.68
CA VAL A 192 11.12 -7.57 -7.73
C VAL A 192 12.25 -7.17 -6.80
N VAL A 193 12.24 -7.64 -5.55
CA VAL A 193 13.11 -7.16 -4.47
C VAL A 193 14.49 -7.82 -4.50
N LEU A 194 14.55 -9.15 -4.71
CA LEU A 194 15.81 -9.88 -4.64
C LEU A 194 16.73 -9.55 -5.84
N PRO A 195 18.02 -9.33 -5.62
CA PRO A 195 18.98 -9.07 -6.70
C PRO A 195 19.16 -10.32 -7.58
N ALA A 196 19.48 -10.11 -8.85
CA ALA A 196 19.67 -11.21 -9.83
C ALA A 196 20.75 -12.22 -9.40
N SER A 197 21.73 -11.79 -8.63
CA SER A 197 22.83 -12.63 -8.11
C SER A 197 22.36 -13.77 -7.20
N VAL A 198 21.24 -13.62 -6.52
CA VAL A 198 20.66 -14.68 -5.65
C VAL A 198 20.15 -15.86 -6.48
N TRP A 199 19.71 -15.62 -7.72
CA TRP A 199 19.10 -16.61 -8.60
C TRP A 199 20.10 -17.26 -9.57
N MET A 200 21.28 -16.65 -9.74
CA MET A 200 22.34 -17.15 -10.63
C MET A 200 23.45 -17.94 -9.89
N ARG A 201 23.32 -18.17 -8.59
CA ARG A 201 24.17 -19.12 -7.88
C ARG A 201 23.70 -20.54 -8.21
N LYS A 202 24.24 -21.07 -9.28
CA LYS A 202 24.41 -22.52 -9.48
C LYS A 202 25.80 -22.94 -9.02
#